data_39e32f37168f4e7fb493d5703624618c
#
_entry.id   39e32f37168f4e7fb493d5703624618c
#
_cell.length_a   1.000
_cell.length_b   1.000
_cell.length_c   1.000
_cell.angle_alpha   90.00
_cell.angle_beta   90.00
_cell.angle_gamma   90.00
#
_symmetry.space_group_name_H-M   'P 1'
#
loop_
_entity.id
_entity.type
_entity.pdbx_description
1 polymer ?
#
loop_
_entity_poly.entity_id
_entity_poly.type
_entity_poly.pdbx_seq_one_letter_code
_entity_poly.pdbx_strand_id
1 'polypeptide(L)'
;GLLFKSGNKDEIPKLKQRSSEIKKSTKVLSDDLSTVKNEIIDILSQIPNIPHESVPAGNSESDNVVIFESKIKINKNAKTPHWDLAKKYDLIDFELGTKITGSGFPVYKGKGAKLQRALISFFLDSNIDFGYHEVQVPYLVNESSAFGTGQLPDKEGQMYSVPQDNLFLIPTAEVPITNIFRDEINEESNLPILKTGYSPCFRREAGSYGAHVRGLNRLHPVSYTHLRAHET
;
A
#
# COMPACT_ATOMS: atom_id res chain seq x y z
N GLY A 1 13.73 -50.91 -7.72
CA GLY A 1 12.83 -52.07 -7.66
C GLY A 1 13.09 -53.10 -8.78
N LEU A 2 13.16 -52.67 -10.03
CA LEU A 2 13.32 -53.56 -11.20
C LEU A 2 14.68 -54.26 -11.23
N LEU A 3 15.78 -53.56 -10.96
CA LEU A 3 17.13 -54.12 -10.94
C LEU A 3 17.37 -55.12 -9.80
N PHE A 4 16.66 -55.01 -8.69
CA PHE A 4 16.69 -56.03 -7.63
C PHE A 4 16.05 -57.33 -8.06
N LYS A 5 15.06 -57.29 -8.96
CA LYS A 5 14.36 -58.45 -9.51
C LYS A 5 15.13 -59.14 -10.64
N SER A 6 16.01 -58.38 -11.35
CA SER A 6 16.81 -58.88 -12.48
C SER A 6 18.17 -59.54 -12.09
N GLY A 7 18.49 -59.60 -10.79
CA GLY A 7 19.70 -60.30 -10.30
C GLY A 7 21.03 -59.56 -10.50
N ASN A 8 21.04 -58.37 -11.09
CA ASN A 8 22.24 -57.58 -11.41
C ASN A 8 22.76 -56.79 -10.18
N LYS A 9 23.31 -57.52 -9.20
CA LYS A 9 23.72 -56.99 -7.89
C LYS A 9 24.93 -56.05 -7.98
N ASP A 10 25.78 -56.18 -8.98
CA ASP A 10 27.02 -55.40 -9.10
C ASP A 10 26.80 -53.95 -9.58
N GLU A 11 25.67 -53.66 -10.20
CA GLU A 11 25.29 -52.31 -10.61
C GLU A 11 24.60 -51.48 -9.51
N ILE A 12 24.06 -52.13 -8.47
CA ILE A 12 23.34 -51.47 -7.44
C ILE A 12 24.16 -50.43 -6.66
N PRO A 13 25.41 -50.70 -6.27
CA PRO A 13 26.28 -49.74 -5.61
C PRO A 13 26.54 -48.49 -6.47
N LYS A 14 26.84 -48.70 -7.77
CA LYS A 14 27.09 -47.61 -8.74
C LYS A 14 25.87 -46.71 -8.91
N LEU A 15 24.68 -47.28 -9.01
CA LEU A 15 23.44 -46.55 -9.14
C LEU A 15 23.08 -45.79 -7.85
N LYS A 16 23.35 -46.37 -6.68
CA LYS A 16 23.20 -45.69 -5.39
C LYS A 16 24.14 -44.50 -5.26
N GLN A 17 25.40 -44.67 -5.65
CA GLN A 17 26.38 -43.58 -5.66
C GLN A 17 25.94 -42.47 -6.62
N ARG A 18 25.60 -42.85 -7.87
CA ARG A 18 25.10 -41.88 -8.86
C ARG A 18 23.86 -41.13 -8.41
N SER A 19 22.88 -41.82 -7.78
CA SER A 19 21.71 -41.21 -7.21
C SER A 19 22.07 -40.23 -6.09
N SER A 20 23.05 -40.57 -5.24
CA SER A 20 23.53 -39.68 -4.18
C SER A 20 24.22 -38.42 -4.75
N GLU A 21 25.06 -38.60 -5.77
CA GLU A 21 25.74 -37.49 -6.50
C GLU A 21 24.71 -36.56 -7.14
N ILE A 22 23.69 -37.12 -7.83
CA ILE A 22 22.61 -36.34 -8.45
C ILE A 22 21.84 -35.57 -7.39
N LYS A 23 21.49 -36.22 -6.25
CA LYS A 23 20.78 -35.51 -5.15
C LYS A 23 21.60 -34.34 -4.61
N LYS A 24 22.89 -34.52 -4.39
CA LYS A 24 23.78 -33.44 -3.95
C LYS A 24 23.85 -32.31 -4.95
N SER A 25 24.07 -32.63 -6.23
CA SER A 25 24.13 -31.65 -7.31
C SER A 25 22.80 -30.89 -7.46
N THR A 26 21.68 -31.62 -7.44
CA THR A 26 20.36 -31.01 -7.54
C THR A 26 20.11 -30.07 -6.38
N LYS A 27 20.54 -30.42 -5.15
CA LYS A 27 20.39 -29.53 -3.99
C LYS A 27 21.21 -28.25 -4.18
N VAL A 28 22.46 -28.34 -4.55
CA VAL A 28 23.31 -27.15 -4.78
C VAL A 28 22.72 -26.26 -5.86
N LEU A 29 22.32 -26.83 -7.00
CA LEU A 29 21.70 -26.07 -8.09
C LEU A 29 20.35 -25.41 -7.67
N SER A 30 19.58 -26.06 -6.80
CA SER A 30 18.34 -25.49 -6.26
C SER A 30 18.62 -24.32 -5.33
N ASP A 31 19.64 -24.43 -4.48
CA ASP A 31 20.06 -23.37 -3.56
C ASP A 31 20.62 -22.17 -4.36
N ASP A 32 21.46 -22.42 -5.35
CA ASP A 32 21.99 -21.40 -6.26
C ASP A 32 20.87 -20.69 -7.03
N LEU A 33 19.92 -21.45 -7.57
CA LEU A 33 18.76 -20.88 -8.28
C LEU A 33 17.92 -19.99 -7.38
N SER A 34 17.71 -20.41 -6.13
CA SER A 34 16.97 -19.60 -5.14
C SER A 34 17.72 -18.28 -4.86
N THR A 35 19.03 -18.34 -4.68
CA THR A 35 19.86 -17.16 -4.45
C THR A 35 19.77 -16.18 -5.61
N VAL A 36 19.99 -16.65 -6.84
CA VAL A 36 19.92 -15.81 -8.04
C VAL A 36 18.52 -15.22 -8.25
N LYS A 37 17.46 -15.98 -7.97
CA LYS A 37 16.09 -15.46 -8.06
C LYS A 37 15.85 -14.31 -7.06
N ASN A 38 16.33 -14.45 -5.84
CA ASN A 38 16.21 -13.39 -4.83
C ASN A 38 17.00 -12.14 -5.24
N GLU A 39 18.25 -12.31 -5.72
CA GLU A 39 19.04 -11.19 -6.24
C GLU A 39 18.35 -10.46 -7.40
N ILE A 40 17.72 -11.18 -8.31
CA ILE A 40 16.96 -10.59 -9.42
C ILE A 40 15.77 -9.79 -8.88
N ILE A 41 15.01 -10.34 -7.92
CA ILE A 41 13.88 -9.63 -7.31
C ILE A 41 14.35 -8.36 -6.62
N ASP A 42 15.44 -8.43 -5.86
CA ASP A 42 16.02 -7.28 -5.16
C ASP A 42 16.44 -6.17 -6.13
N ILE A 43 17.07 -6.52 -7.24
CA ILE A 43 17.46 -5.56 -8.27
C ILE A 43 16.23 -4.98 -8.96
N LEU A 44 15.27 -5.80 -9.37
CA LEU A 44 14.05 -5.35 -10.05
C LEU A 44 13.21 -4.42 -9.18
N SER A 45 13.15 -4.68 -7.86
CA SER A 45 12.41 -3.84 -6.91
C SER A 45 13.00 -2.42 -6.74
N GLN A 46 14.24 -2.21 -7.21
CA GLN A 46 14.91 -0.92 -7.16
C GLN A 46 14.79 -0.12 -8.46
N ILE A 47 14.36 -0.74 -9.54
CA ILE A 47 14.21 -0.09 -10.84
C ILE A 47 12.89 0.69 -10.85
N PRO A 48 12.91 2.01 -11.14
CA PRO A 48 11.70 2.79 -11.29
C PRO A 48 10.81 2.25 -12.42
N ASN A 49 9.50 2.39 -12.25
CA ASN A 49 8.55 2.01 -13.30
C ASN A 49 8.69 2.91 -14.55
N ILE A 50 8.37 2.38 -15.71
CA ILE A 50 8.38 3.14 -16.96
C ILE A 50 7.17 4.07 -16.96
N PRO A 51 7.35 5.39 -17.11
CA PRO A 51 6.24 6.33 -17.20
C PRO A 51 5.46 6.12 -18.50
N HIS A 52 4.15 6.45 -18.48
CA HIS A 52 3.33 6.44 -19.68
C HIS A 52 3.84 7.48 -20.70
N GLU A 53 3.67 7.22 -22.00
CA GLU A 53 4.15 8.09 -23.09
C GLU A 53 3.63 9.53 -23.04
N SER A 54 2.47 9.76 -22.40
CA SER A 54 1.91 11.10 -22.19
C SER A 54 2.61 11.92 -21.12
N VAL A 55 3.53 11.31 -20.34
CA VAL A 55 4.27 12.02 -19.29
C VAL A 55 5.43 12.78 -19.94
N PRO A 56 5.47 14.12 -19.85
CA PRO A 56 6.55 14.90 -20.42
C PRO A 56 7.87 14.62 -19.68
N ALA A 57 8.97 14.66 -20.42
CA ALA A 57 10.29 14.69 -19.81
C ALA A 57 10.49 16.03 -19.10
N GLY A 58 10.95 15.99 -17.84
CA GLY A 58 11.15 17.20 -17.03
C GLY A 58 12.12 16.97 -15.89
N ASN A 59 12.65 18.03 -15.33
CA ASN A 59 13.58 18.01 -14.20
C ASN A 59 12.98 18.59 -12.92
N SER A 60 11.81 19.21 -13.01
CA SER A 60 11.12 19.85 -11.89
C SER A 60 9.61 19.85 -12.08
N GLU A 61 8.87 20.19 -11.03
CA GLU A 61 7.41 20.32 -11.06
C GLU A 61 6.92 21.42 -12.04
N SER A 62 7.76 22.40 -12.37
CA SER A 62 7.44 23.43 -13.36
C SER A 62 7.34 22.91 -14.80
N ASP A 63 7.87 21.72 -15.05
CA ASP A 63 7.81 21.06 -16.36
C ASP A 63 6.52 20.24 -16.53
N ASN A 64 5.69 20.13 -15.49
CA ASN A 64 4.43 19.42 -15.53
C ASN A 64 3.41 20.13 -16.45
N VAL A 65 2.71 19.35 -17.26
CA VAL A 65 1.65 19.84 -18.14
C VAL A 65 0.30 19.70 -17.45
N VAL A 66 -0.45 20.80 -17.38
CA VAL A 66 -1.82 20.79 -16.88
C VAL A 66 -2.72 20.09 -17.90
N ILE A 67 -3.21 18.89 -17.57
CA ILE A 67 -4.09 18.09 -18.42
C ILE A 67 -5.54 18.57 -18.32
N PHE A 68 -5.95 18.98 -17.13
CA PHE A 68 -7.30 19.45 -16.87
C PHE A 68 -7.31 20.54 -15.80
N GLU A 69 -8.04 21.62 -16.09
CA GLU A 69 -8.30 22.69 -15.13
C GLU A 69 -9.81 22.86 -14.95
N SER A 70 -10.28 22.83 -13.72
CA SER A 70 -11.68 23.06 -13.39
C SER A 70 -12.09 24.51 -13.66
N LYS A 71 -13.23 24.71 -14.33
CA LYS A 71 -13.83 26.03 -14.54
C LYS A 71 -14.56 26.57 -13.31
N ILE A 72 -14.59 25.83 -12.20
CA ILE A 72 -15.25 26.26 -10.96
C ILE A 72 -14.50 27.45 -10.38
N LYS A 73 -15.20 28.57 -10.25
CA LYS A 73 -14.63 29.76 -9.60
C LYS A 73 -14.50 29.53 -8.10
N ILE A 74 -13.28 29.48 -7.61
CA ILE A 74 -13.01 29.42 -6.17
C ILE A 74 -13.37 30.77 -5.55
N ASN A 75 -14.10 30.75 -4.42
CA ASN A 75 -14.35 31.95 -3.66
C ASN A 75 -13.06 32.46 -3.00
N LYS A 76 -12.40 33.41 -3.67
CA LYS A 76 -11.15 34.02 -3.19
C LYS A 76 -11.32 34.88 -1.91
N ASN A 77 -12.54 35.06 -1.41
CA ASN A 77 -12.83 35.82 -0.18
C ASN A 77 -12.75 34.98 1.09
N ALA A 78 -12.57 33.67 1.01
CA ALA A 78 -12.36 32.81 2.17
C ALA A 78 -10.93 33.04 2.72
N LYS A 79 -10.80 33.98 3.66
CA LYS A 79 -9.48 34.37 4.24
C LYS A 79 -9.15 33.66 5.55
N THR A 80 -10.12 33.02 6.18
CA THR A 80 -9.91 32.36 7.46
C THR A 80 -9.41 30.94 7.27
N PRO A 81 -8.20 30.60 7.75
CA PRO A 81 -7.66 29.26 7.63
C PRO A 81 -8.52 28.23 8.39
N HIS A 82 -8.48 26.98 7.95
CA HIS A 82 -9.29 25.91 8.52
C HIS A 82 -8.97 25.62 10.01
N TRP A 83 -7.74 25.79 10.47
CA TRP A 83 -7.39 25.60 11.87
C TRP A 83 -7.99 26.68 12.77
N ASP A 84 -8.17 27.91 12.31
CA ASP A 84 -8.85 28.96 13.04
C ASP A 84 -10.37 28.70 13.08
N LEU A 85 -10.96 28.22 12.00
CA LEU A 85 -12.35 27.78 11.95
C LEU A 85 -12.59 26.58 12.88
N ALA A 86 -11.69 25.58 12.85
CA ALA A 86 -11.75 24.43 13.73
C ALA A 86 -11.74 24.81 15.21
N LYS A 87 -10.90 25.78 15.59
CA LYS A 87 -10.82 26.32 16.94
C LYS A 87 -12.08 27.14 17.27
N LYS A 88 -12.52 28.06 16.39
CA LYS A 88 -13.68 28.91 16.58
C LYS A 88 -14.97 28.13 16.84
N TYR A 89 -15.14 27.01 16.14
CA TYR A 89 -16.35 26.18 16.23
C TYR A 89 -16.15 24.91 17.10
N ASP A 90 -15.02 24.80 17.78
CA ASP A 90 -14.65 23.65 18.63
C ASP A 90 -14.84 22.29 17.93
N LEU A 91 -14.33 22.19 16.70
CA LEU A 91 -14.50 20.99 15.85
C LEU A 91 -13.34 20.03 15.97
N ILE A 92 -12.10 20.55 16.09
CA ILE A 92 -10.86 19.77 16.10
C ILE A 92 -9.91 20.36 17.13
N ASP A 93 -9.33 19.50 17.94
CA ASP A 93 -8.35 19.84 18.96
C ASP A 93 -6.98 19.22 18.62
N PHE A 94 -6.06 20.04 18.14
CA PHE A 94 -4.71 19.61 17.78
C PHE A 94 -3.79 19.48 18.99
N GLU A 95 -4.02 20.27 20.03
CA GLU A 95 -3.22 20.23 21.27
C GLU A 95 -3.52 18.95 22.06
N LEU A 96 -4.78 18.57 22.13
CA LEU A 96 -5.20 17.32 22.74
C LEU A 96 -4.64 16.10 21.98
N GLY A 97 -4.61 16.15 20.66
CA GLY A 97 -3.99 15.12 19.83
C GLY A 97 -2.49 14.99 20.10
N THR A 98 -1.80 16.11 20.20
CA THR A 98 -0.38 16.13 20.57
C THR A 98 -0.12 15.55 21.96
N LYS A 99 -1.01 15.84 22.94
CA LYS A 99 -0.93 15.27 24.30
C LYS A 99 -1.10 13.75 24.32
N ILE A 100 -1.98 13.21 23.47
CA ILE A 100 -2.32 11.77 23.47
C ILE A 100 -1.26 10.95 22.72
N THR A 101 -0.80 11.44 21.58
CA THR A 101 0.05 10.65 20.65
C THR A 101 1.30 11.40 20.24
N GLY A 102 1.18 12.66 19.84
CA GLY A 102 2.25 13.45 19.29
C GLY A 102 1.78 14.47 18.25
N SER A 103 2.69 15.24 17.69
CA SER A 103 2.39 16.22 16.64
C SER A 103 1.80 15.54 15.40
N GLY A 104 0.82 16.19 14.75
CA GLY A 104 0.18 15.67 13.55
C GLY A 104 -1.02 14.74 13.78
N PHE A 105 -1.39 14.48 15.04
CA PHE A 105 -2.59 13.70 15.39
C PHE A 105 -3.72 14.60 15.88
N PRO A 106 -4.80 14.80 15.11
CA PRO A 106 -5.93 15.61 15.53
C PRO A 106 -6.94 14.83 16.37
N VAL A 107 -7.64 15.52 17.27
CA VAL A 107 -8.83 14.97 17.94
C VAL A 107 -10.06 15.69 17.42
N TYR A 108 -10.93 14.98 16.73
CA TYR A 108 -12.21 15.50 16.27
C TYR A 108 -13.21 15.51 17.44
N LYS A 109 -13.93 16.62 17.65
CA LYS A 109 -14.81 16.83 18.79
C LYS A 109 -16.25 17.15 18.36
N GLY A 110 -17.21 16.69 19.11
CA GLY A 110 -18.61 17.07 18.98
C GLY A 110 -19.13 17.09 17.53
N LYS A 111 -19.44 18.29 17.01
CA LYS A 111 -19.92 18.47 15.64
C LYS A 111 -18.86 18.11 14.59
N GLY A 112 -17.57 18.28 14.89
CA GLY A 112 -16.47 17.88 14.00
C GLY A 112 -16.41 16.36 13.80
N ALA A 113 -16.50 15.60 14.88
CA ALA A 113 -16.56 14.13 14.81
C ALA A 113 -17.82 13.64 14.07
N LYS A 114 -18.97 14.29 14.31
CA LYS A 114 -20.21 13.98 13.59
C LYS A 114 -20.09 14.27 12.10
N LEU A 115 -19.48 15.39 11.72
CA LEU A 115 -19.25 15.76 10.32
C LEU A 115 -18.32 14.76 9.62
N GLN A 116 -17.21 14.39 10.25
CA GLN A 116 -16.28 13.38 9.69
C GLN A 116 -17.02 12.06 9.41
N ARG A 117 -17.78 11.56 10.38
CA ARG A 117 -18.54 10.31 10.19
C ARG A 117 -19.60 10.44 9.10
N ALA A 118 -20.31 11.59 9.02
CA ALA A 118 -21.30 11.83 7.96
C ALA A 118 -20.65 11.85 6.57
N LEU A 119 -19.45 12.44 6.43
CA LEU A 119 -18.72 12.45 5.18
C LEU A 119 -18.24 11.05 4.79
N ILE A 120 -17.76 10.24 5.75
CA ILE A 120 -17.38 8.86 5.51
C ILE A 120 -18.57 8.06 4.94
N SER A 121 -19.73 8.12 5.62
CA SER A 121 -20.95 7.45 5.16
C SER A 121 -21.37 7.95 3.78
N PHE A 122 -21.38 9.26 3.57
CA PHE A 122 -21.75 9.84 2.26
C PHE A 122 -20.85 9.34 1.12
N PHE A 123 -19.53 9.29 1.32
CA PHE A 123 -18.62 8.81 0.27
C PHE A 123 -18.75 7.31 0.01
N LEU A 124 -18.93 6.49 1.05
CA LEU A 124 -19.15 5.06 0.88
C LEU A 124 -20.47 4.80 0.13
N ASP A 125 -21.58 5.41 0.57
CA ASP A 125 -22.89 5.26 -0.06
C ASP A 125 -22.85 5.73 -1.53
N SER A 126 -22.21 6.87 -1.80
CA SER A 126 -22.05 7.38 -3.17
C SER A 126 -21.24 6.41 -4.05
N ASN A 127 -20.17 5.81 -3.53
CA ASN A 127 -19.38 4.83 -4.30
C ASN A 127 -20.19 3.56 -4.56
N ILE A 128 -21.00 3.09 -3.61
CA ILE A 128 -21.91 1.95 -3.80
C ILE A 128 -22.91 2.26 -4.91
N ASP A 129 -23.49 3.46 -4.93
CA ASP A 129 -24.41 3.91 -5.98
C ASP A 129 -23.74 3.94 -7.37
N PHE A 130 -22.43 4.16 -7.44
CA PHE A 130 -21.62 4.06 -8.67
C PHE A 130 -21.18 2.64 -9.02
N GLY A 131 -21.64 1.62 -8.30
CA GLY A 131 -21.36 0.22 -8.59
C GLY A 131 -20.10 -0.35 -7.92
N TYR A 132 -19.51 0.36 -6.97
CA TYR A 132 -18.43 -0.20 -6.17
C TYR A 132 -18.98 -1.15 -5.10
N HIS A 133 -18.25 -2.24 -4.85
CA HIS A 133 -18.54 -3.14 -3.73
C HIS A 133 -17.74 -2.72 -2.50
N GLU A 134 -18.43 -2.41 -1.41
CA GLU A 134 -17.78 -2.07 -0.16
C GLU A 134 -17.08 -3.27 0.47
N VAL A 135 -15.88 -3.05 0.98
CA VAL A 135 -15.11 -4.02 1.76
C VAL A 135 -14.51 -3.36 2.98
N GLN A 136 -14.53 -4.05 4.11
CA GLN A 136 -13.79 -3.66 5.30
C GLN A 136 -12.57 -4.56 5.45
N VAL A 137 -11.40 -3.96 5.43
CA VAL A 137 -10.11 -4.64 5.39
C VAL A 137 -9.36 -4.49 6.72
N PRO A 138 -8.41 -5.39 7.02
CA PRO A 138 -7.50 -5.23 8.15
C PRO A 138 -6.63 -3.97 8.01
N TYR A 139 -6.30 -3.34 9.14
CA TYR A 139 -5.39 -2.19 9.19
C TYR A 139 -3.92 -2.59 9.38
N LEU A 140 -3.68 -3.86 9.61
CA LEU A 140 -2.36 -4.48 9.66
C LEU A 140 -2.22 -5.45 8.50
N VAL A 141 -1.09 -5.41 7.83
CA VAL A 141 -0.77 -6.29 6.70
C VAL A 141 0.57 -6.96 6.90
N ASN A 142 0.76 -8.12 6.29
CA ASN A 142 2.04 -8.81 6.25
C ASN A 142 3.00 -8.18 5.23
N GLU A 143 4.26 -8.57 5.30
CA GLU A 143 5.33 -8.11 4.42
C GLU A 143 5.01 -8.31 2.93
N SER A 144 4.47 -9.49 2.56
CA SER A 144 4.12 -9.80 1.18
C SER A 144 3.06 -8.86 0.61
N SER A 145 2.08 -8.44 1.43
CA SER A 145 1.06 -7.47 1.02
C SER A 145 1.63 -6.07 0.83
N ALA A 146 2.52 -5.65 1.74
CA ALA A 146 3.19 -4.37 1.63
C ALA A 146 4.14 -4.31 0.42
N PHE A 147 4.85 -5.42 0.14
CA PHE A 147 5.70 -5.55 -1.03
C PHE A 147 4.89 -5.55 -2.34
N GLY A 148 3.77 -6.28 -2.40
CA GLY A 148 2.93 -6.43 -3.58
C GLY A 148 2.33 -5.12 -4.11
N THR A 149 2.25 -4.09 -3.27
CA THR A 149 1.78 -2.74 -3.62
C THR A 149 2.89 -1.68 -3.58
N GLY A 150 4.17 -2.09 -3.55
CA GLY A 150 5.31 -1.20 -3.64
C GLY A 150 5.57 -0.34 -2.39
N GLN A 151 4.99 -0.71 -1.24
CA GLN A 151 5.27 -0.03 0.04
C GLN A 151 6.58 -0.51 0.68
N LEU A 152 7.00 -1.71 0.35
CA LEU A 152 8.31 -2.26 0.69
C LEU A 152 9.11 -2.50 -0.61
N PRO A 153 10.43 -2.32 -0.56
CA PRO A 153 11.24 -1.82 0.56
C PRO A 153 10.95 -0.36 0.90
N ASP A 154 10.75 -0.06 2.19
CA ASP A 154 10.44 1.30 2.69
C ASP A 154 11.70 2.16 2.74
N LYS A 155 12.07 2.74 1.61
CA LYS A 155 13.29 3.56 1.47
C LYS A 155 13.23 4.88 2.25
N GLU A 156 12.04 5.37 2.54
CA GLU A 156 11.80 6.66 3.18
C GLU A 156 11.42 6.54 4.66
N GLY A 157 11.26 5.32 5.18
CA GLY A 157 10.88 5.08 6.57
C GLY A 157 9.46 5.55 6.92
N GLN A 158 8.53 5.48 5.95
CA GLN A 158 7.17 6.00 6.09
C GLN A 158 6.22 5.05 6.82
N MET A 159 6.53 3.75 6.83
CA MET A 159 5.66 2.75 7.42
C MET A 159 5.84 2.59 8.92
N TYR A 160 4.74 2.45 9.64
CA TYR A 160 4.74 1.96 11.00
C TYR A 160 4.78 0.42 11.00
N SER A 161 5.70 -0.16 11.76
CA SER A 161 5.85 -1.61 11.89
C SER A 161 5.53 -2.10 13.30
N VAL A 162 5.07 -3.35 13.39
CA VAL A 162 4.90 -4.13 14.61
C VAL A 162 5.87 -5.32 14.54
N PRO A 163 7.13 -5.14 14.99
CA PRO A 163 8.19 -6.12 14.75
C PRO A 163 7.93 -7.49 15.37
N GLN A 164 7.24 -7.56 16.51
CA GLN A 164 6.94 -8.81 17.21
C GLN A 164 6.10 -9.78 16.37
N ASP A 165 5.20 -9.23 15.54
CA ASP A 165 4.27 -10.02 14.74
C ASP A 165 4.64 -10.01 13.24
N ASN A 166 5.71 -9.30 12.86
CA ASN A 166 6.10 -9.05 11.47
C ASN A 166 4.96 -8.45 10.64
N LEU A 167 4.26 -7.45 11.22
CA LEU A 167 3.15 -6.75 10.61
C LEU A 167 3.44 -5.27 10.43
N PHE A 168 2.72 -4.64 9.51
CA PHE A 168 2.82 -3.23 9.18
C PHE A 168 1.44 -2.58 9.22
N LEU A 169 1.34 -1.37 9.82
CA LEU A 169 0.13 -0.58 9.70
C LEU A 169 0.00 -0.03 8.27
N ILE A 170 -1.19 -0.09 7.72
CA ILE A 170 -1.43 0.31 6.33
C ILE A 170 -1.25 1.82 6.14
N PRO A 171 -0.45 2.25 5.15
CA PRO A 171 -0.33 3.67 4.78
C PRO A 171 -1.46 4.14 3.87
N THR A 172 -2.23 3.21 3.33
CA THR A 172 -3.40 3.42 2.47
C THR A 172 -4.27 2.17 2.44
N ALA A 173 -5.58 2.32 2.28
CA ALA A 173 -6.52 1.21 2.08
C ALA A 173 -6.21 0.39 0.81
N GLU A 174 -5.50 0.97 -0.14
CA GLU A 174 -5.05 0.32 -1.37
C GLU A 174 -4.27 -0.96 -1.10
N VAL A 175 -3.37 -0.94 -0.10
CA VAL A 175 -2.55 -2.11 0.23
C VAL A 175 -3.39 -3.35 0.50
N PRO A 176 -4.29 -3.38 1.49
CA PRO A 176 -5.10 -4.58 1.74
C PRO A 176 -6.14 -4.85 0.66
N ILE A 177 -6.75 -3.83 0.04
CA ILE A 177 -7.81 -4.03 -0.95
C ILE A 177 -7.24 -4.65 -2.24
N THR A 178 -6.10 -4.17 -2.75
CA THR A 178 -5.45 -4.74 -3.93
C THR A 178 -4.99 -6.19 -3.66
N ASN A 179 -4.48 -6.45 -2.45
CA ASN A 179 -4.02 -7.79 -2.08
C ASN A 179 -5.13 -8.83 -1.88
N ILE A 180 -6.41 -8.44 -1.90
CA ILE A 180 -7.52 -9.41 -1.97
C ILE A 180 -7.37 -10.31 -3.21
N PHE A 181 -6.83 -9.78 -4.29
CA PHE A 181 -6.71 -10.47 -5.59
C PHE A 181 -5.28 -10.93 -5.89
N ARG A 182 -4.35 -10.81 -4.92
CA ARG A 182 -2.97 -11.25 -5.11
C ARG A 182 -2.90 -12.77 -5.28
N ASP A 183 -2.07 -13.22 -6.24
CA ASP A 183 -1.85 -14.63 -6.58
C ASP A 183 -3.12 -15.35 -7.08
N GLU A 184 -4.12 -14.61 -7.54
CA GLU A 184 -5.35 -15.13 -8.15
C GLU A 184 -5.38 -14.85 -9.65
N ILE A 185 -5.94 -15.77 -10.41
CA ILE A 185 -6.30 -15.58 -11.82
C ILE A 185 -7.79 -15.28 -11.89
N ASN A 186 -8.12 -14.06 -12.27
CA ASN A 186 -9.50 -13.63 -12.39
C ASN A 186 -10.06 -13.96 -13.77
N GLU A 187 -11.31 -14.45 -13.82
CA GLU A 187 -12.03 -14.64 -15.07
C GLU A 187 -12.38 -13.28 -15.70
N GLU A 188 -12.24 -13.15 -17.01
CA GLU A 188 -12.56 -11.92 -17.75
C GLU A 188 -13.99 -11.44 -17.50
N SER A 189 -14.94 -12.36 -17.32
CA SER A 189 -16.34 -12.06 -17.00
C SER A 189 -16.55 -11.34 -15.65
N ASN A 190 -15.56 -11.38 -14.75
CA ASN A 190 -15.61 -10.71 -13.45
C ASN A 190 -15.05 -9.28 -13.48
N LEU A 191 -14.52 -8.84 -14.61
CA LEU A 191 -13.97 -7.50 -14.78
C LEU A 191 -15.03 -6.52 -15.31
N PRO A 192 -14.96 -5.24 -14.95
CA PRO A 192 -13.99 -4.64 -14.01
C PRO A 192 -14.31 -4.95 -12.54
N ILE A 193 -13.27 -5.11 -11.72
CA ILE A 193 -13.41 -5.27 -10.27
C ILE A 193 -13.35 -3.89 -9.61
N LEU A 194 -14.46 -3.45 -9.03
CA LEU A 194 -14.59 -2.15 -8.36
C LEU A 194 -14.80 -2.36 -6.86
N LYS A 195 -13.87 -1.89 -6.04
CA LYS A 195 -13.95 -1.99 -4.58
C LYS A 195 -13.81 -0.62 -3.93
N THR A 196 -14.56 -0.40 -2.86
CA THR A 196 -14.43 0.77 -2.00
C THR A 196 -14.29 0.33 -0.57
N GLY A 197 -13.58 1.12 0.24
CA GLY A 197 -13.46 0.86 1.67
C GLY A 197 -12.97 2.09 2.40
N TYR A 198 -13.32 2.17 3.69
CA TYR A 198 -12.80 3.18 4.60
C TYR A 198 -11.74 2.59 5.51
N SER A 199 -10.62 3.28 5.65
CA SER A 199 -9.64 2.97 6.68
C SER A 199 -8.89 4.21 7.17
N PRO A 200 -8.43 4.25 8.43
CA PRO A 200 -7.33 5.10 8.80
C PRO A 200 -6.08 4.66 8.03
N CYS A 201 -5.24 5.61 7.64
CA CYS A 201 -4.01 5.36 6.89
C CYS A 201 -2.84 5.94 7.67
N PHE A 202 -1.87 5.10 8.02
CA PHE A 202 -0.79 5.45 8.94
C PHE A 202 0.50 5.72 8.17
N ARG A 203 0.92 6.99 8.13
CA ARG A 203 2.19 7.41 7.52
C ARG A 203 3.01 8.18 8.54
N ARG A 204 4.31 7.92 8.62
CA ARG A 204 5.20 8.65 9.55
C ARG A 204 5.38 10.11 9.16
N GLU A 205 5.17 10.45 7.88
CA GLU A 205 5.38 11.79 7.35
C GLU A 205 6.76 12.36 7.73
N ALA A 206 7.78 11.51 7.73
CA ALA A 206 9.13 11.85 8.13
C ALA A 206 9.68 13.03 7.29
N GLY A 207 10.28 14.01 7.95
CA GLY A 207 10.85 15.19 7.29
C GLY A 207 9.88 16.31 6.98
N SER A 208 8.61 16.21 7.38
CA SER A 208 7.58 17.21 7.09
C SER A 208 7.43 18.20 8.24
N TYR A 209 8.36 19.14 8.34
CA TYR A 209 8.33 20.21 9.34
C TYR A 209 8.26 21.58 8.66
N GLY A 210 7.32 22.45 9.09
CA GLY A 210 7.22 23.83 8.60
C GLY A 210 5.86 24.47 8.81
N ALA A 211 5.76 25.78 8.60
CA ALA A 211 4.54 26.55 8.78
C ALA A 211 3.40 26.13 7.82
N HIS A 212 3.74 25.53 6.68
CA HIS A 212 2.81 25.01 5.69
C HIS A 212 2.15 23.68 6.09
N VAL A 213 2.64 23.02 7.16
CA VAL A 213 2.13 21.74 7.68
C VAL A 213 1.05 21.94 8.75
N ARG A 214 0.54 23.17 8.93
CA ARG A 214 -0.42 23.51 9.99
C ARG A 214 -1.80 22.90 9.75
N GLY A 215 -2.47 22.50 10.83
CA GLY A 215 -3.87 22.04 10.79
C GLY A 215 -4.01 20.66 10.14
N LEU A 216 -4.92 20.54 9.18
CA LEU A 216 -5.21 19.30 8.45
C LEU A 216 -4.38 19.12 7.16
N ASN A 217 -3.43 20.00 6.88
CA ASN A 217 -2.67 19.93 5.65
C ASN A 217 -1.78 18.68 5.57
N ARG A 218 -1.32 18.19 6.72
CA ARG A 218 -0.54 16.96 6.81
C ARG A 218 -0.76 16.29 8.17
N LEU A 219 -1.28 15.09 8.16
CA LEU A 219 -1.67 14.33 9.35
C LEU A 219 -1.01 12.96 9.34
N HIS A 220 -0.73 12.41 10.53
CA HIS A 220 -0.21 11.06 10.67
C HIS A 220 -1.23 9.97 10.42
N PRO A 221 -2.48 10.00 10.88
CA PRO A 221 -3.52 9.22 10.25
C PRO A 221 -4.28 10.08 9.23
N VAL A 222 -4.28 9.66 7.99
CA VAL A 222 -5.16 10.19 6.94
C VAL A 222 -6.24 9.15 6.67
N SER A 223 -7.46 9.60 6.39
CA SER A 223 -8.57 8.71 6.06
C SER A 223 -8.90 8.82 4.57
N TYR A 224 -8.93 7.68 3.89
CA TYR A 224 -9.35 7.57 2.50
C TYR A 224 -10.59 6.69 2.40
N THR A 225 -11.49 7.03 1.48
CA THR A 225 -12.78 6.36 1.32
C THR A 225 -12.98 5.68 -0.02
N HIS A 226 -12.01 5.75 -0.93
CA HIS A 226 -12.17 5.13 -2.24
C HIS A 226 -10.86 4.57 -2.76
N LEU A 227 -10.98 3.46 -3.46
CA LEU A 227 -9.93 2.88 -4.28
C LEU A 227 -10.56 2.44 -5.60
N ARG A 228 -9.95 2.81 -6.71
CA ARG A 228 -10.24 2.26 -8.02
C ARG A 228 -9.08 1.36 -8.41
N ALA A 229 -9.31 0.05 -8.53
CA ALA A 229 -8.37 -0.82 -9.19
C ALA A 229 -8.42 -0.51 -10.69
N HIS A 230 -7.29 -0.12 -11.27
CA HIS A 230 -7.14 -0.03 -12.70
C HIS A 230 -6.85 -1.42 -13.26
N GLU A 231 -7.47 -1.71 -14.38
CA GLU A 231 -7.11 -2.86 -15.20
C GLU A 231 -5.64 -2.73 -15.60
N THR A 232 -4.86 -3.76 -15.32
CA THR A 232 -3.50 -3.92 -15.84
C THR A 232 -3.50 -5.02 -16.87
#